data_eb0f72f6f76fed892b4e919fa72ee9fa
#
_entry.id   eb0f72f6f76fed892b4e919fa72ee9fa
#
_cell.length_a   1.000
_cell.length_b   1.000
_cell.length_c   1.000
_cell.angle_alpha   90.00
_cell.angle_beta   90.00
_cell.angle_gamma   90.00
#
_symmetry.space_group_name_H-M   'P 1'
#
loop_
_entity.id
_entity.type
_entity.pdbx_description
1 polymer ?
#
loop_
_entity_poly.entity_id
_entity_poly.type
_entity_poly.pdbx_seq_one_letter_code
_entity_poly.pdbx_strand_id
1 'polypeptide(L)'
;MDVKTAFLHGELDEEIYMEQPHGFEDKRYPDHICYLNKSLYGLKQSPRLWYIRFDTYVLSLGFVRSEFDACFYFTQLENDPVYLLLYVDDILLISKSIIKIQKLKKDLSREFEMKDLGKARKILGMIIERNRSDCFLKIHQKPYLEKVIAKYGNMNSKSVKVPLAPHFLLSKSQSPKTDSEIVRMETVPYANVIGSLMYAMISTRPDLSYAISLLSRFMSNPGMDHWLALKHVVAYVKSTLDTGLCYSKRKDVLELVGYVDADFGGDRDCRKSTTAFYFTYGMNYISWKSQMQSIVAMSTTESEYIALSESVKEAMWLKGLLSECKLCDSSPIVFSDSQSALCLAKNPVYHERSKHIDIKYHFLRQHVETGDIKLLKVGTEDNPADMGTKVISSTKFKHCLDLLFVG
;
A
#
# COMPACT_ATOMS: atom_id res chain seq x y z
N MET A 1 21.01 -0.69 -2.84
CA MET A 1 22.13 -0.93 -1.92
C MET A 1 21.55 -1.48 -0.62
N ASP A 2 22.38 -2.11 0.18
CA ASP A 2 21.96 -2.76 1.42
C ASP A 2 22.96 -2.38 2.51
N VAL A 3 22.47 -1.89 3.66
CA VAL A 3 23.31 -1.46 4.78
C VAL A 3 23.53 -2.66 5.69
N LYS A 4 24.78 -3.01 5.92
CA LYS A 4 25.08 -4.07 6.89
C LYS A 4 24.84 -3.54 8.31
N THR A 5 24.08 -4.30 9.08
CA THR A 5 23.85 -4.02 10.51
C THR A 5 23.39 -2.59 10.78
N ALA A 6 22.39 -2.10 10.03
CA ALA A 6 21.91 -0.71 10.06
C ALA A 6 21.72 -0.18 11.50
N PHE A 7 21.08 -0.93 12.38
CA PHE A 7 20.81 -0.49 13.75
C PHE A 7 22.07 -0.33 14.63
N LEU A 8 23.19 -1.00 14.28
CA LEU A 8 24.45 -0.84 15.02
C LEU A 8 25.16 0.48 14.73
N HIS A 9 24.69 1.25 13.73
CA HIS A 9 25.21 2.58 13.42
C HIS A 9 24.59 3.69 14.30
N GLY A 10 23.49 3.41 15.01
CA GLY A 10 22.85 4.35 15.91
C GLY A 10 23.64 4.51 17.20
N GLU A 11 23.84 5.75 17.66
CA GLU A 11 24.40 6.08 18.95
C GLU A 11 23.30 6.07 20.01
N LEU A 12 23.61 5.60 21.22
CA LEU A 12 22.67 5.57 22.34
C LEU A 12 22.78 6.85 23.16
N ASP A 13 21.67 7.51 23.43
CA ASP A 13 21.56 8.67 24.28
C ASP A 13 21.31 8.28 25.76
N GLU A 14 21.01 7.00 26.01
CA GLU A 14 20.61 6.46 27.32
C GLU A 14 21.54 5.33 27.72
N GLU A 15 21.76 5.18 29.03
CA GLU A 15 22.48 4.04 29.58
C GLU A 15 21.61 2.77 29.48
N ILE A 16 22.05 1.81 28.67
CA ILE A 16 21.35 0.56 28.43
C ILE A 16 22.29 -0.60 28.77
N TYR A 17 21.76 -1.48 29.58
CA TYR A 17 22.45 -2.68 30.01
C TYR A 17 21.72 -3.92 29.51
N MET A 18 22.47 -4.98 29.22
CA MET A 18 21.92 -6.30 28.85
C MET A 18 22.72 -7.41 29.53
N GLU A 19 22.09 -8.55 29.71
CA GLU A 19 22.78 -9.76 30.13
C GLU A 19 23.84 -10.16 29.08
N GLN A 20 24.87 -10.87 29.55
CA GLN A 20 25.87 -11.40 28.62
C GLN A 20 25.20 -12.39 27.66
N PRO A 21 25.46 -12.30 26.35
CA PRO A 21 24.83 -13.19 25.38
C PRO A 21 25.23 -14.65 25.61
N HIS A 22 24.27 -15.56 25.48
CA HIS A 22 24.51 -16.98 25.65
C HIS A 22 25.65 -17.49 24.75
N GLY A 23 26.64 -18.14 25.37
CA GLY A 23 27.86 -18.63 24.72
C GLY A 23 29.00 -17.60 24.62
N PHE A 24 28.78 -16.37 25.11
CA PHE A 24 29.79 -15.30 25.19
C PHE A 24 30.00 -14.81 26.63
N GLU A 25 29.52 -15.56 27.64
CA GLU A 25 29.69 -15.21 29.05
C GLU A 25 31.16 -15.23 29.44
N ASP A 26 31.63 -14.17 30.11
CA ASP A 26 32.99 -14.18 30.69
C ASP A 26 32.99 -15.08 31.94
N LYS A 27 33.68 -16.21 31.85
CA LYS A 27 33.77 -17.18 32.92
C LYS A 27 34.38 -16.63 34.21
N ARG A 28 35.13 -15.52 34.15
CA ARG A 28 35.73 -14.87 35.32
C ARG A 28 34.73 -13.97 36.04
N TYR A 29 33.73 -13.46 35.29
CA TYR A 29 32.74 -12.51 35.78
C TYR A 29 31.34 -12.88 35.29
N PRO A 30 30.78 -14.04 35.70
CA PRO A 30 29.53 -14.55 35.16
C PRO A 30 28.32 -13.63 35.44
N ASP A 31 28.36 -12.88 36.52
CA ASP A 31 27.29 -11.99 36.99
C ASP A 31 27.42 -10.55 36.39
N HIS A 32 28.47 -10.27 35.61
CA HIS A 32 28.62 -8.96 34.96
C HIS A 32 27.61 -8.81 33.84
N ILE A 33 27.16 -7.57 33.66
CA ILE A 33 26.27 -7.18 32.58
C ILE A 33 27.04 -6.36 31.53
N CYS A 34 26.54 -6.41 30.29
CA CYS A 34 27.09 -5.60 29.20
C CYS A 34 26.48 -4.21 29.21
N TYR A 35 27.35 -3.19 29.21
CA TYR A 35 26.94 -1.80 28.90
C TYR A 35 26.98 -1.59 27.39
N LEU A 36 25.86 -1.15 26.79
CA LEU A 36 25.77 -0.96 25.36
C LEU A 36 26.34 0.40 24.94
N ASN A 37 27.39 0.41 24.14
CA ASN A 37 27.96 1.63 23.56
C ASN A 37 27.26 2.06 22.27
N LYS A 38 26.51 1.17 21.63
CA LYS A 38 25.78 1.40 20.39
C LYS A 38 24.42 0.72 20.43
N SER A 39 23.52 1.22 19.62
CA SER A 39 22.21 0.65 19.41
C SER A 39 22.30 -0.81 18.92
N LEU A 40 21.35 -1.65 19.30
CA LEU A 40 21.29 -3.06 18.99
C LEU A 40 19.91 -3.45 18.45
N TYR A 41 19.86 -4.49 17.63
CA TYR A 41 18.59 -5.10 17.18
C TYR A 41 17.76 -5.57 18.37
N GLY A 42 16.47 -5.21 18.40
CA GLY A 42 15.55 -5.52 19.50
C GLY A 42 15.25 -4.34 20.43
N LEU A 43 16.07 -3.30 20.48
CA LEU A 43 15.77 -2.09 21.22
C LEU A 43 14.70 -1.26 20.47
N LYS A 44 13.73 -0.72 21.21
CA LYS A 44 12.63 0.09 20.63
C LYS A 44 13.12 1.36 19.90
N GLN A 45 14.21 1.98 20.38
CA GLN A 45 14.78 3.19 19.83
C GLN A 45 15.71 2.96 18.63
N SER A 46 16.19 1.74 18.37
CA SER A 46 17.17 1.45 17.33
C SER A 46 16.76 1.92 15.92
N PRO A 47 15.51 1.71 15.47
CA PRO A 47 15.09 2.21 14.16
C PRO A 47 15.16 3.74 14.06
N ARG A 48 14.79 4.46 15.14
CA ARG A 48 14.85 5.92 15.20
C ARG A 48 16.28 6.43 15.18
N LEU A 49 17.17 5.83 15.95
CA LEU A 49 18.59 6.24 16.04
C LEU A 49 19.29 6.02 14.72
N TRP A 50 19.05 4.89 14.07
CA TRP A 50 19.53 4.62 12.71
C TRP A 50 19.00 5.67 11.72
N TYR A 51 17.69 5.93 11.74
CA TYR A 51 17.08 6.93 10.86
C TYR A 51 17.72 8.32 11.03
N ILE A 52 17.89 8.81 12.26
CA ILE A 52 18.53 10.11 12.55
C ILE A 52 19.95 10.13 12.01
N ARG A 53 20.73 9.09 12.22
CA ARG A 53 22.12 8.98 11.74
C ARG A 53 22.19 9.03 10.20
N PHE A 54 21.31 8.30 9.54
CA PHE A 54 21.20 8.29 8.09
C PHE A 54 20.72 9.62 7.53
N ASP A 55 19.63 10.17 8.07
CA ASP A 55 19.06 11.45 7.68
C ASP A 55 20.09 12.58 7.75
N THR A 56 20.78 12.71 8.88
CA THR A 56 21.83 13.72 9.09
C THR A 56 22.91 13.63 8.01
N TYR A 57 23.36 12.43 7.69
CA TYR A 57 24.40 12.25 6.68
C TYR A 57 23.89 12.58 5.26
N VAL A 58 22.71 12.09 4.87
CA VAL A 58 22.15 12.35 3.53
C VAL A 58 21.88 13.83 3.31
N LEU A 59 21.37 14.53 4.32
CA LEU A 59 21.17 15.98 4.27
C LEU A 59 22.52 16.72 4.11
N SER A 60 23.59 16.25 4.76
CA SER A 60 24.94 16.83 4.59
C SER A 60 25.51 16.67 3.18
N LEU A 61 25.04 15.69 2.40
CA LEU A 61 25.37 15.51 0.99
C LEU A 61 24.61 16.45 0.04
N GLY A 62 23.73 17.32 0.58
CA GLY A 62 22.92 18.28 -0.18
C GLY A 62 21.61 17.73 -0.71
N PHE A 63 21.14 16.59 -0.18
CA PHE A 63 19.79 16.12 -0.43
C PHE A 63 18.78 16.92 0.40
N VAL A 64 17.55 16.93 -0.09
CA VAL A 64 16.38 17.44 0.62
C VAL A 64 15.47 16.25 0.94
N ARG A 65 14.99 16.20 2.16
CA ARG A 65 13.97 15.22 2.58
C ARG A 65 12.60 15.70 2.14
N SER A 66 11.78 14.79 1.63
CA SER A 66 10.40 15.08 1.28
C SER A 66 9.56 15.46 2.51
N GLU A 67 8.65 16.41 2.33
CA GLU A 67 7.64 16.76 3.35
C GLU A 67 6.51 15.72 3.40
N PHE A 68 6.33 14.94 2.32
CA PHE A 68 5.25 13.95 2.16
C PHE A 68 5.67 12.52 2.53
N ASP A 69 6.98 12.21 2.50
CA ASP A 69 7.53 10.91 2.92
C ASP A 69 8.92 11.10 3.52
N ALA A 70 9.04 10.91 4.81
CA ALA A 70 10.30 11.08 5.55
C ALA A 70 11.43 10.13 5.13
N CYS A 71 11.14 9.05 4.43
CA CYS A 71 12.12 8.10 3.89
C CYS A 71 12.52 8.38 2.44
N PHE A 72 11.97 9.44 1.84
CA PHE A 72 12.25 9.84 0.48
C PHE A 72 13.10 11.12 0.44
N TYR A 73 14.21 11.08 -0.29
CA TYR A 73 15.17 12.17 -0.46
C TYR A 73 15.45 12.44 -1.93
N PHE A 74 15.70 13.70 -2.28
CA PHE A 74 16.00 14.09 -3.64
C PHE A 74 16.95 15.31 -3.70
N THR A 75 17.65 15.49 -4.85
CA THR A 75 18.47 16.67 -5.11
C THR A 75 17.66 17.74 -5.82
N GLN A 76 17.62 18.97 -5.28
CA GLN A 76 16.72 20.05 -5.77
C GLN A 76 17.16 20.76 -7.05
N LEU A 77 18.45 20.94 -7.26
CA LEU A 77 18.97 21.99 -8.14
C LEU A 77 19.43 21.54 -9.53
N GLU A 78 19.11 20.32 -9.95
CA GLU A 78 19.73 19.75 -11.14
C GLU A 78 18.72 19.32 -12.20
N ASN A 79 19.10 19.50 -13.47
CA ASN A 79 18.32 18.99 -14.63
C ASN A 79 18.14 17.45 -14.57
N ASP A 80 19.03 16.74 -13.84
CA ASP A 80 18.96 15.30 -13.61
C ASP A 80 18.98 15.02 -12.10
N PRO A 81 17.82 15.03 -11.44
CA PRO A 81 17.74 14.76 -10.01
C PRO A 81 18.17 13.33 -9.67
N VAL A 82 18.68 13.15 -8.47
CA VAL A 82 18.87 11.85 -7.85
C VAL A 82 17.81 11.68 -6.79
N TYR A 83 17.09 10.59 -6.86
CA TYR A 83 16.12 10.18 -5.85
C TYR A 83 16.70 9.04 -5.04
N LEU A 84 16.51 9.11 -3.72
CA LEU A 84 16.91 8.09 -2.77
C LEU A 84 15.69 7.72 -1.91
N LEU A 85 15.38 6.43 -1.87
CA LEU A 85 14.34 5.88 -1.01
C LEU A 85 15.01 4.93 -0.01
N LEU A 86 14.77 5.19 1.28
CA LEU A 86 15.26 4.38 2.39
C LEU A 86 14.15 3.47 2.92
N TYR A 87 14.44 2.20 3.09
CA TYR A 87 13.60 1.28 3.85
C TYR A 87 14.45 0.44 4.80
N VAL A 88 14.64 0.93 6.00
CA VAL A 88 15.51 0.37 7.06
C VAL A 88 16.95 0.21 6.56
N ASP A 89 17.33 -0.93 6.02
CA ASP A 89 18.64 -1.29 5.46
C ASP A 89 18.68 -1.31 3.92
N ASP A 90 17.51 -1.41 3.28
CA ASP A 90 17.38 -1.35 1.83
C ASP A 90 17.37 0.10 1.31
N ILE A 91 18.22 0.42 0.34
CA ILE A 91 18.24 1.73 -0.32
C ILE A 91 18.06 1.59 -1.82
N LEU A 92 17.07 2.30 -2.37
CA LEU A 92 16.86 2.42 -3.80
C LEU A 92 17.35 3.79 -4.30
N LEU A 93 18.23 3.79 -5.29
CA LEU A 93 18.77 4.99 -5.94
C LEU A 93 18.23 5.08 -7.37
N ILE A 94 17.69 6.23 -7.73
CA ILE A 94 17.08 6.47 -9.05
C ILE A 94 17.65 7.76 -9.63
N SER A 95 18.20 7.70 -10.83
CA SER A 95 18.60 8.88 -11.62
C SER A 95 18.76 8.51 -13.10
N LYS A 96 18.71 9.50 -13.97
CA LYS A 96 19.11 9.37 -15.37
C LYS A 96 20.62 9.28 -15.51
N SER A 97 21.39 9.91 -14.61
CA SER A 97 22.84 9.94 -14.63
C SER A 97 23.47 8.79 -13.83
N ILE A 98 24.10 7.85 -14.51
CA ILE A 98 24.82 6.77 -13.86
C ILE A 98 26.04 7.28 -13.07
N ILE A 99 26.64 8.39 -13.50
CA ILE A 99 27.80 9.00 -12.82
C ILE A 99 27.39 9.50 -11.44
N LYS A 100 26.25 10.18 -11.31
CA LYS A 100 25.71 10.65 -10.02
C LYS A 100 25.40 9.49 -9.09
N ILE A 101 24.79 8.40 -9.63
CA ILE A 101 24.53 7.19 -8.85
C ILE A 101 25.85 6.58 -8.33
N GLN A 102 26.89 6.49 -9.17
CA GLN A 102 28.17 5.93 -8.76
C GLN A 102 28.89 6.80 -7.71
N LYS A 103 28.80 8.12 -7.84
CA LYS A 103 29.32 9.05 -6.83
C LYS A 103 28.62 8.84 -5.49
N LEU A 104 27.27 8.88 -5.48
CA LEU A 104 26.49 8.68 -4.28
C LEU A 104 26.74 7.33 -3.60
N LYS A 105 26.85 6.25 -4.39
CA LYS A 105 27.24 4.93 -3.86
C LYS A 105 28.58 4.96 -3.14
N LYS A 106 29.56 5.66 -3.70
CA LYS A 106 30.89 5.81 -3.05
C LYS A 106 30.80 6.61 -1.75
N ASP A 107 30.04 7.70 -1.76
CA ASP A 107 29.89 8.57 -0.60
C ASP A 107 29.17 7.81 0.53
N LEU A 108 28.08 7.13 0.25
CA LEU A 108 27.36 6.28 1.22
C LEU A 108 28.26 5.13 1.75
N SER A 109 29.08 4.50 0.88
CA SER A 109 29.96 3.38 1.28
C SER A 109 31.19 3.82 2.08
N ARG A 110 31.52 5.11 2.10
CA ARG A 110 32.54 5.67 3.00
C ARG A 110 32.05 5.85 4.42
N GLU A 111 30.75 6.17 4.55
CA GLU A 111 30.13 6.47 5.84
C GLU A 111 29.57 5.21 6.52
N PHE A 112 28.96 4.34 5.74
CA PHE A 112 28.29 3.14 6.24
C PHE A 112 28.88 1.88 5.61
N GLU A 113 28.90 0.79 6.37
CA GLU A 113 29.26 -0.51 5.80
C GLU A 113 28.11 -1.00 4.91
N MET A 114 28.32 -0.95 3.59
CA MET A 114 27.26 -1.20 2.60
C MET A 114 27.66 -2.23 1.56
N LYS A 115 26.64 -2.92 1.03
CA LYS A 115 26.75 -3.79 -0.12
C LYS A 115 26.08 -3.14 -1.34
N ASP A 116 26.84 -2.97 -2.43
CA ASP A 116 26.25 -2.58 -3.72
C ASP A 116 25.63 -3.82 -4.40
N LEU A 117 24.31 -3.83 -4.51
CA LEU A 117 23.55 -4.90 -5.16
C LEU A 117 23.44 -4.70 -6.70
N GLY A 118 24.05 -3.64 -7.25
CA GLY A 118 24.01 -3.33 -8.67
C GLY A 118 22.68 -2.75 -9.13
N LYS A 119 22.15 -3.22 -10.28
CA LYS A 119 20.84 -2.79 -10.80
C LYS A 119 19.73 -3.35 -9.93
N ALA A 120 18.76 -2.53 -9.58
CA ALA A 120 17.59 -2.96 -8.83
C ALA A 120 16.79 -4.02 -9.62
N ARG A 121 16.80 -5.25 -9.13
CA ARG A 121 16.05 -6.40 -9.65
C ARG A 121 15.04 -6.93 -8.64
N LYS A 122 15.26 -6.60 -7.37
CA LYS A 122 14.39 -7.00 -6.27
C LYS A 122 14.48 -5.97 -5.15
N ILE A 123 13.35 -5.64 -4.56
CA ILE A 123 13.26 -4.84 -3.34
C ILE A 123 12.08 -5.32 -2.51
N LEU A 124 12.24 -5.47 -1.19
CA LEU A 124 11.15 -5.87 -0.28
C LEU A 124 10.36 -7.10 -0.78
N GLY A 125 11.01 -8.09 -1.35
CA GLY A 125 10.34 -9.28 -1.89
C GLY A 125 9.63 -9.08 -3.24
N MET A 126 9.54 -7.86 -3.76
CA MET A 126 9.05 -7.55 -5.11
C MET A 126 10.14 -7.72 -6.14
N ILE A 127 9.81 -8.31 -7.29
CA ILE A 127 10.70 -8.44 -8.45
C ILE A 127 10.47 -7.24 -9.36
N ILE A 128 11.55 -6.66 -9.86
CA ILE A 128 11.56 -5.54 -10.79
C ILE A 128 12.08 -6.04 -12.14
N GLU A 129 11.18 -6.22 -13.09
CA GLU A 129 11.50 -6.53 -14.48
C GLU A 129 11.48 -5.25 -15.29
N ARG A 130 12.55 -5.00 -16.04
CA ARG A 130 12.67 -3.77 -16.83
C ARG A 130 13.17 -4.06 -18.22
N ASN A 131 12.43 -3.60 -19.20
CA ASN A 131 12.87 -3.51 -20.58
C ASN A 131 13.01 -2.03 -20.98
N ARG A 132 14.25 -1.56 -21.14
CA ARG A 132 14.52 -0.13 -21.45
C ARG A 132 14.27 0.21 -22.91
N SER A 133 14.41 -0.73 -23.85
CA SER A 133 14.11 -0.52 -25.27
C SER A 133 12.62 -0.25 -25.47
N ASP A 134 11.78 -1.00 -24.77
CA ASP A 134 10.32 -0.90 -24.87
C ASP A 134 9.72 0.09 -23.87
N CYS A 135 10.59 0.78 -23.09
CA CYS A 135 10.16 1.68 -22.00
C CYS A 135 9.15 1.03 -21.05
N PHE A 136 9.39 -0.23 -20.71
CA PHE A 136 8.50 -1.05 -19.89
C PHE A 136 9.16 -1.43 -18.55
N LEU A 137 8.37 -1.38 -17.49
CA LEU A 137 8.72 -1.82 -16.14
C LEU A 137 7.55 -2.64 -15.58
N LYS A 138 7.83 -3.80 -15.01
CA LYS A 138 6.86 -4.60 -14.25
C LYS A 138 7.37 -4.83 -12.83
N ILE A 139 6.49 -4.66 -11.85
CA ILE A 139 6.75 -4.98 -10.45
C ILE A 139 5.75 -6.05 -10.02
N HIS A 140 6.26 -7.20 -9.56
CA HIS A 140 5.42 -8.33 -9.18
C HIS A 140 6.03 -9.14 -8.04
N GLN A 141 5.24 -10.03 -7.45
CA GLN A 141 5.65 -10.87 -6.32
C GLN A 141 5.50 -12.37 -6.62
N LYS A 142 5.64 -12.80 -7.86
CA LYS A 142 5.46 -14.22 -8.26
C LYS A 142 6.20 -15.20 -7.35
N PRO A 143 7.53 -15.08 -7.09
CA PRO A 143 8.23 -16.04 -6.23
C PRO A 143 7.76 -16.06 -4.77
N TYR A 144 7.25 -14.93 -4.27
CA TYR A 144 6.63 -14.85 -2.96
C TYR A 144 5.29 -15.59 -2.95
N LEU A 145 4.44 -15.32 -3.93
CA LEU A 145 3.12 -15.95 -4.06
C LEU A 145 3.24 -17.47 -4.29
N GLU A 146 4.22 -17.92 -5.06
CA GLU A 146 4.53 -19.35 -5.22
C GLU A 146 4.81 -20.02 -3.87
N LYS A 147 5.60 -19.40 -2.99
CA LYS A 147 5.86 -19.89 -1.63
C LYS A 147 4.58 -19.92 -0.77
N VAL A 148 3.76 -18.87 -0.85
CA VAL A 148 2.46 -18.83 -0.15
C VAL A 148 1.55 -19.97 -0.62
N ILE A 149 1.46 -20.18 -1.93
CA ILE A 149 0.65 -21.25 -2.51
C ILE A 149 1.22 -22.63 -2.14
N ALA A 150 2.54 -22.84 -2.19
CA ALA A 150 3.16 -24.09 -1.81
C ALA A 150 2.88 -24.45 -0.33
N LYS A 151 2.86 -23.42 0.53
CA LYS A 151 2.59 -23.62 1.97
C LYS A 151 1.11 -23.88 2.27
N TYR A 152 0.19 -23.21 1.56
CA TYR A 152 -1.23 -23.19 1.92
C TYR A 152 -2.14 -23.73 0.79
N GLY A 153 -1.59 -23.94 -0.41
CA GLY A 153 -2.35 -24.21 -1.62
C GLY A 153 -2.56 -25.67 -1.98
N ASN A 154 -2.39 -26.63 -1.07
CA ASN A 154 -2.66 -28.08 -1.29
C ASN A 154 -4.14 -28.36 -1.59
N MET A 155 -4.80 -27.45 -2.25
CA MET A 155 -6.21 -27.46 -2.60
C MET A 155 -6.34 -27.70 -4.08
N ASN A 156 -6.91 -28.85 -4.47
CA ASN A 156 -7.35 -29.12 -5.83
C ASN A 156 -8.47 -28.14 -6.21
N SER A 157 -8.09 -26.90 -6.56
CA SER A 157 -9.04 -25.87 -6.96
C SER A 157 -8.98 -25.67 -8.47
N LYS A 158 -10.16 -25.59 -9.09
CA LYS A 158 -10.30 -25.17 -10.49
C LYS A 158 -9.82 -23.72 -10.61
N SER A 159 -9.29 -23.35 -11.78
CA SER A 159 -8.96 -21.96 -12.09
C SER A 159 -10.21 -21.07 -11.97
N VAL A 160 -10.06 -19.92 -11.29
CA VAL A 160 -11.14 -18.94 -11.09
C VAL A 160 -10.72 -17.59 -11.67
N LYS A 161 -11.71 -16.81 -12.13
CA LYS A 161 -11.47 -15.56 -12.88
C LYS A 161 -11.62 -14.29 -12.02
N VAL A 162 -12.17 -14.42 -10.83
CA VAL A 162 -12.40 -13.31 -9.89
C VAL A 162 -11.98 -13.72 -8.49
N PRO A 163 -11.46 -12.81 -7.67
CA PRO A 163 -10.96 -13.15 -6.34
C PRO A 163 -12.04 -13.55 -5.36
N LEU A 164 -13.29 -13.09 -5.56
CA LEU A 164 -14.42 -13.46 -4.73
C LEU A 164 -15.66 -13.68 -5.60
N ALA A 165 -16.42 -14.74 -5.29
CA ALA A 165 -17.63 -15.07 -6.04
C ALA A 165 -18.89 -14.53 -5.37
N PRO A 166 -19.99 -14.19 -6.11
CA PRO A 166 -21.18 -13.58 -5.57
C PRO A 166 -21.94 -14.39 -4.51
N HIS A 167 -21.75 -15.71 -4.48
CA HIS A 167 -22.41 -16.58 -3.51
C HIS A 167 -21.79 -16.53 -2.11
N PHE A 168 -20.60 -15.94 -1.94
CA PHE A 168 -19.98 -15.73 -0.62
C PHE A 168 -20.63 -14.54 0.08
N LEU A 169 -21.71 -14.78 0.81
CA LEU A 169 -22.41 -13.80 1.60
C LEU A 169 -21.91 -13.86 3.05
N LEU A 170 -20.73 -13.28 3.31
CA LEU A 170 -20.01 -13.43 4.56
C LEU A 170 -20.56 -12.57 5.69
N SER A 171 -20.59 -13.13 6.91
CA SER A 171 -21.08 -12.47 8.13
C SER A 171 -20.49 -13.14 9.37
N LYS A 172 -20.35 -12.41 10.47
CA LYS A 172 -19.95 -12.93 11.78
C LYS A 172 -20.89 -14.03 12.29
N SER A 173 -22.13 -14.12 11.81
CA SER A 173 -23.06 -15.20 12.17
C SER A 173 -22.58 -16.59 11.75
N GLN A 174 -21.62 -16.68 10.81
CA GLN A 174 -20.99 -17.90 10.31
C GLN A 174 -19.73 -18.29 11.11
N SER A 175 -19.38 -17.54 12.16
CA SER A 175 -18.31 -17.92 13.10
C SER A 175 -18.70 -19.20 13.88
N PRO A 176 -17.71 -19.99 14.33
CA PRO A 176 -17.95 -21.21 15.09
C PRO A 176 -18.83 -20.98 16.33
N LYS A 177 -19.80 -21.87 16.54
CA LYS A 177 -20.76 -21.80 17.67
C LYS A 177 -20.69 -23.04 18.56
N THR A 178 -20.20 -24.16 18.04
CA THR A 178 -20.07 -25.42 18.77
C THR A 178 -18.61 -25.74 18.99
N ASP A 179 -18.29 -26.50 20.06
CA ASP A 179 -16.92 -26.89 20.36
C ASP A 179 -16.27 -27.67 19.21
N SER A 180 -17.04 -28.49 18.50
CA SER A 180 -16.55 -29.22 17.33
C SER A 180 -16.17 -28.31 16.18
N GLU A 181 -16.90 -27.20 15.97
CA GLU A 181 -16.56 -26.18 14.95
C GLU A 181 -15.32 -25.40 15.37
N ILE A 182 -15.20 -25.04 16.67
CA ILE A 182 -14.04 -24.34 17.22
C ILE A 182 -12.77 -25.18 16.99
N VAL A 183 -12.77 -26.42 17.46
CA VAL A 183 -11.63 -27.36 17.31
C VAL A 183 -11.26 -27.54 15.84
N ARG A 184 -12.26 -27.63 14.95
CA ARG A 184 -12.01 -27.73 13.51
C ARG A 184 -11.32 -26.49 12.96
N MET A 185 -11.69 -25.30 13.42
CA MET A 185 -11.11 -24.03 12.93
C MET A 185 -9.75 -23.71 13.55
N GLU A 186 -9.40 -24.23 14.72
CA GLU A 186 -8.07 -24.07 15.34
C GLU A 186 -6.94 -24.59 14.46
N THR A 187 -7.18 -25.63 13.66
CA THR A 187 -6.19 -26.19 12.72
C THR A 187 -6.06 -25.42 11.42
N VAL A 188 -6.96 -24.46 11.16
CA VAL A 188 -7.01 -23.70 9.93
C VAL A 188 -6.12 -22.46 10.03
N PRO A 189 -5.10 -22.29 9.18
CA PRO A 189 -4.16 -21.16 9.24
C PRO A 189 -4.74 -19.88 8.61
N TYR A 190 -6.01 -19.54 8.96
CA TYR A 190 -6.76 -18.45 8.31
C TYR A 190 -6.02 -17.11 8.39
N ALA A 191 -5.63 -16.68 9.59
CA ALA A 191 -4.95 -15.40 9.80
C ALA A 191 -3.60 -15.33 9.07
N ASN A 192 -2.85 -16.45 9.05
CA ASN A 192 -1.56 -16.52 8.37
C ASN A 192 -1.70 -16.39 6.84
N VAL A 193 -2.73 -16.99 6.25
CA VAL A 193 -3.01 -16.87 4.81
C VAL A 193 -3.44 -15.45 4.48
N ILE A 194 -4.37 -14.86 5.26
CA ILE A 194 -4.80 -13.46 5.09
C ILE A 194 -3.60 -12.53 5.19
N GLY A 195 -2.76 -12.64 6.22
CA GLY A 195 -1.58 -11.78 6.39
C GLY A 195 -0.61 -11.87 5.20
N SER A 196 -0.40 -13.09 4.68
CA SER A 196 0.45 -13.31 3.50
C SER A 196 -0.14 -12.66 2.24
N LEU A 197 -1.44 -12.80 2.00
CA LEU A 197 -2.11 -12.19 0.85
C LEU A 197 -2.30 -10.68 1.01
N MET A 198 -2.43 -10.17 2.23
CA MET A 198 -2.49 -8.74 2.53
C MET A 198 -1.19 -8.04 2.12
N TYR A 199 -0.04 -8.66 2.36
CA TYR A 199 1.23 -8.14 1.88
C TYR A 199 1.27 -8.04 0.34
N ALA A 200 0.80 -9.06 -0.36
CA ALA A 200 0.71 -9.01 -1.82
C ALA A 200 -0.27 -7.93 -2.30
N MET A 201 -1.44 -7.83 -1.68
CA MET A 201 -2.47 -6.85 -1.98
C MET A 201 -1.94 -5.40 -1.88
N ILE A 202 -1.20 -5.09 -0.82
CA ILE A 202 -0.68 -3.74 -0.60
C ILE A 202 0.48 -3.43 -1.56
N SER A 203 1.29 -4.44 -1.92
CA SER A 203 2.54 -4.21 -2.66
C SER A 203 2.37 -4.20 -4.17
N THR A 204 1.65 -5.19 -4.76
CA THR A 204 1.61 -5.39 -6.23
C THR A 204 0.29 -5.94 -6.77
N ARG A 205 -0.70 -6.24 -5.90
CA ARG A 205 -1.94 -6.92 -6.29
C ARG A 205 -3.20 -6.12 -5.88
N PRO A 206 -3.44 -4.98 -6.53
CA PRO A 206 -4.64 -4.16 -6.28
C PRO A 206 -5.96 -4.89 -6.54
N ASP A 207 -5.94 -5.87 -7.40
CA ASP A 207 -7.05 -6.75 -7.75
C ASP A 207 -7.57 -7.59 -6.55
N LEU A 208 -6.76 -7.77 -5.52
CA LEU A 208 -7.12 -8.48 -4.29
C LEU A 208 -7.73 -7.54 -3.22
N SER A 209 -7.75 -6.23 -3.43
CA SER A 209 -8.03 -5.24 -2.39
C SER A 209 -9.38 -5.44 -1.70
N TYR A 210 -10.46 -5.63 -2.45
CA TYR A 210 -11.79 -5.87 -1.89
C TYR A 210 -11.87 -7.21 -1.14
N ALA A 211 -11.45 -8.30 -1.80
CA ALA A 211 -11.59 -9.64 -1.24
C ALA A 211 -10.82 -9.81 0.07
N ILE A 212 -9.56 -9.32 0.12
CA ILE A 212 -8.74 -9.42 1.31
C ILE A 212 -9.21 -8.45 2.41
N SER A 213 -9.62 -7.23 2.05
CA SER A 213 -10.21 -6.29 3.00
C SER A 213 -11.47 -6.87 3.67
N LEU A 214 -12.36 -7.51 2.90
CA LEU A 214 -13.56 -8.16 3.41
C LEU A 214 -13.21 -9.34 4.34
N LEU A 215 -12.36 -10.27 3.88
CA LEU A 215 -12.00 -11.47 4.63
C LEU A 215 -11.20 -11.16 5.90
N SER A 216 -10.42 -10.09 5.92
CA SER A 216 -9.66 -9.68 7.10
C SER A 216 -10.54 -9.32 8.31
N ARG A 217 -11.80 -8.94 8.07
CA ARG A 217 -12.79 -8.62 9.13
C ARG A 217 -13.10 -9.81 10.04
N PHE A 218 -12.85 -11.03 9.57
CA PHE A 218 -13.15 -12.27 10.27
C PHE A 218 -11.93 -12.95 10.90
N MET A 219 -10.74 -12.32 10.89
CA MET A 219 -9.49 -12.93 11.37
C MET A 219 -9.52 -13.34 12.84
N SER A 220 -10.28 -12.65 13.67
CA SER A 220 -10.37 -12.97 15.12
C SER A 220 -11.19 -14.21 15.42
N ASN A 221 -12.20 -14.54 14.59
CA ASN A 221 -13.05 -15.71 14.79
C ASN A 221 -13.63 -16.19 13.44
N PRO A 222 -12.79 -16.77 12.54
CA PRO A 222 -13.25 -17.23 11.22
C PRO A 222 -14.05 -18.52 11.33
N GLY A 223 -15.11 -18.65 10.54
CA GLY A 223 -15.84 -19.91 10.35
C GLY A 223 -15.48 -20.59 9.04
N MET A 224 -16.10 -21.75 8.78
CA MET A 224 -15.81 -22.56 7.59
C MET A 224 -16.15 -21.84 6.28
N ASP A 225 -17.21 -21.04 6.25
CA ASP A 225 -17.59 -20.28 5.05
C ASP A 225 -16.54 -19.21 4.72
N HIS A 226 -15.99 -18.54 5.75
CA HIS A 226 -14.88 -17.61 5.59
C HIS A 226 -13.64 -18.32 5.03
N TRP A 227 -13.35 -19.54 5.50
CA TRP A 227 -12.26 -20.36 5.00
C TRP A 227 -12.47 -20.79 3.55
N LEU A 228 -13.68 -21.17 3.16
CA LEU A 228 -14.01 -21.52 1.78
C LEU A 228 -13.85 -20.33 0.84
N ALA A 229 -14.27 -19.15 1.27
CA ALA A 229 -14.06 -17.91 0.51
C ALA A 229 -12.56 -17.58 0.36
N LEU A 230 -11.77 -17.75 1.43
CA LEU A 230 -10.32 -17.55 1.37
C LEU A 230 -9.63 -18.54 0.44
N LYS A 231 -10.07 -19.82 0.44
CA LYS A 231 -9.60 -20.81 -0.54
C LYS A 231 -9.87 -20.39 -1.98
N HIS A 232 -11.02 -19.76 -2.24
CA HIS A 232 -11.35 -19.24 -3.55
C HIS A 232 -10.36 -18.12 -3.96
N VAL A 233 -10.00 -17.21 -3.03
CA VAL A 233 -8.97 -16.19 -3.27
C VAL A 233 -7.61 -16.83 -3.58
N VAL A 234 -7.20 -17.87 -2.84
CA VAL A 234 -5.94 -18.60 -3.10
C VAL A 234 -5.96 -19.24 -4.49
N ALA A 235 -7.11 -19.79 -4.91
CA ALA A 235 -7.27 -20.35 -6.26
C ALA A 235 -7.14 -19.28 -7.35
N TYR A 236 -7.69 -18.08 -7.11
CA TYR A 236 -7.53 -16.94 -8.00
C TYR A 236 -6.07 -16.51 -8.10
N VAL A 237 -5.38 -16.36 -6.98
CA VAL A 237 -3.95 -16.03 -6.96
C VAL A 237 -3.11 -17.06 -7.69
N LYS A 238 -3.42 -18.37 -7.53
CA LYS A 238 -2.75 -19.45 -8.25
C LYS A 238 -2.92 -19.34 -9.76
N SER A 239 -4.07 -18.90 -10.24
CA SER A 239 -4.33 -18.71 -11.68
C SER A 239 -3.81 -17.39 -12.25
N THR A 240 -3.35 -16.47 -11.39
CA THR A 240 -2.89 -15.12 -11.75
C THR A 240 -1.53 -14.79 -11.15
N LEU A 241 -0.62 -15.77 -11.05
CA LEU A 241 0.71 -15.60 -10.45
C LEU A 241 1.57 -14.56 -11.16
N ASP A 242 1.37 -14.41 -12.47
CA ASP A 242 2.13 -13.47 -13.29
C ASP A 242 1.57 -12.04 -13.22
N THR A 243 0.42 -11.81 -12.58
CA THR A 243 -0.17 -10.48 -12.44
C THR A 243 0.69 -9.58 -11.55
N GLY A 244 0.87 -8.33 -11.97
CA GLY A 244 1.63 -7.29 -11.26
C GLY A 244 1.32 -5.90 -11.78
N LEU A 245 2.06 -4.91 -11.29
CA LEU A 245 1.97 -3.53 -11.72
C LEU A 245 2.82 -3.32 -12.97
N CYS A 246 2.20 -2.90 -14.06
CA CYS A 246 2.84 -2.66 -15.34
C CYS A 246 2.93 -1.15 -15.59
N TYR A 247 4.14 -0.67 -15.89
CA TYR A 247 4.44 0.73 -16.17
C TYR A 247 5.00 0.85 -17.56
N SER A 248 4.45 1.75 -18.36
CA SER A 248 4.92 2.06 -19.70
C SER A 248 5.01 3.57 -19.93
N LYS A 249 6.01 3.99 -20.71
CA LYS A 249 6.10 5.40 -21.10
C LYS A 249 5.02 5.70 -22.13
N ARG A 250 4.03 6.48 -21.73
CA ARG A 250 3.03 7.05 -22.64
C ARG A 250 3.35 8.51 -22.88
N LYS A 251 3.19 8.96 -24.12
CA LYS A 251 3.74 10.25 -24.57
C LYS A 251 2.85 11.46 -24.19
N ASP A 252 1.57 11.27 -23.90
CA ASP A 252 0.63 12.33 -24.16
C ASP A 252 0.00 13.00 -22.94
N VAL A 253 -0.03 12.37 -21.75
CA VAL A 253 -0.65 13.03 -20.58
C VAL A 253 -0.04 12.53 -19.28
N LEU A 254 0.76 13.38 -18.62
CA LEU A 254 1.26 13.15 -17.27
C LEU A 254 0.30 13.78 -16.25
N GLU A 255 -0.91 13.23 -16.15
CA GLU A 255 -1.92 13.66 -15.19
C GLU A 255 -2.07 12.64 -14.05
N LEU A 256 -2.35 13.17 -12.87
CA LEU A 256 -2.77 12.38 -11.72
C LEU A 256 -4.28 12.21 -11.78
N VAL A 257 -4.73 10.98 -12.00
CA VAL A 257 -6.14 10.62 -12.15
C VAL A 257 -6.54 9.60 -11.10
N GLY A 258 -7.61 9.88 -10.36
CA GLY A 258 -8.23 9.00 -9.38
C GLY A 258 -9.62 8.55 -9.80
N TYR A 259 -9.98 7.33 -9.43
CA TYR A 259 -11.35 6.79 -9.52
C TYR A 259 -11.80 6.41 -8.13
N VAL A 260 -13.03 6.72 -7.78
CA VAL A 260 -13.58 6.44 -6.46
C VAL A 260 -14.99 5.87 -6.56
N ASP A 261 -15.30 4.95 -5.64
CA ASP A 261 -16.61 4.34 -5.47
C ASP A 261 -16.88 4.05 -3.98
N ALA A 262 -18.16 3.95 -3.61
CA ALA A 262 -18.59 3.40 -2.35
C ALA A 262 -19.78 2.47 -2.54
N ASP A 263 -19.79 1.33 -1.86
CA ASP A 263 -21.03 0.61 -1.64
C ASP A 263 -21.89 1.34 -0.59
N PHE A 264 -23.16 0.98 -0.48
CA PHE A 264 -24.03 1.51 0.56
C PHE A 264 -24.48 0.41 1.52
N GLY A 265 -23.92 0.46 2.76
CA GLY A 265 -24.29 -0.46 3.82
C GLY A 265 -24.00 -1.93 3.50
N GLY A 266 -22.96 -2.21 2.70
CA GLY A 266 -22.65 -3.56 2.21
C GLY A 266 -22.15 -4.52 3.28
N ASP A 267 -21.61 -4.02 4.39
CA ASP A 267 -21.28 -4.88 5.53
C ASP A 267 -22.56 -5.40 6.21
N ARG A 268 -22.70 -6.71 6.26
CA ARG A 268 -23.93 -7.38 6.74
C ARG A 268 -24.08 -7.33 8.25
N ASP A 269 -22.98 -7.15 8.98
CA ASP A 269 -22.94 -7.19 10.44
C ASP A 269 -23.15 -5.81 11.06
N CYS A 270 -22.49 -4.78 10.52
CA CYS A 270 -22.53 -3.43 11.08
C CYS A 270 -23.12 -2.36 10.14
N ARG A 271 -23.57 -2.75 8.92
CA ARG A 271 -24.19 -1.86 7.92
C ARG A 271 -23.29 -0.69 7.49
N LYS A 272 -21.98 -0.82 7.66
CA LYS A 272 -21.02 0.14 7.16
C LYS A 272 -20.76 -0.06 5.68
N SER A 273 -20.46 1.03 5.01
CA SER A 273 -20.07 1.06 3.60
C SER A 273 -18.59 0.77 3.42
N THR A 274 -18.21 0.33 2.24
CA THR A 274 -16.81 0.18 1.80
C THR A 274 -16.47 1.32 0.86
N THR A 275 -15.36 2.01 1.10
CA THR A 275 -14.76 2.98 0.18
C THR A 275 -13.67 2.29 -0.62
N ALA A 276 -13.61 2.55 -1.93
CA ALA A 276 -12.45 2.22 -2.74
C ALA A 276 -12.02 3.40 -3.58
N PHE A 277 -10.72 3.54 -3.76
CA PHE A 277 -10.15 4.46 -4.74
C PHE A 277 -8.91 3.84 -5.40
N TYR A 278 -8.63 4.33 -6.59
CA TYR A 278 -7.54 3.89 -7.44
C TYR A 278 -6.95 5.08 -8.17
N PHE A 279 -5.62 5.27 -8.04
CA PHE A 279 -4.92 6.39 -8.67
C PHE A 279 -3.92 5.91 -9.71
N THR A 280 -3.89 6.63 -10.82
CA THR A 280 -2.91 6.47 -11.89
C THR A 280 -2.17 7.79 -12.13
N TYR A 281 -0.90 7.70 -12.53
CA TYR A 281 -0.12 8.81 -13.04
C TYR A 281 0.38 8.45 -14.44
N GLY A 282 0.05 9.28 -15.43
CA GLY A 282 0.34 8.96 -16.83
C GLY A 282 -0.23 7.60 -17.23
N MET A 283 -1.44 7.28 -16.79
CA MET A 283 -2.15 6.01 -16.96
C MET A 283 -1.45 4.79 -16.32
N ASN A 284 -0.42 4.98 -15.49
CA ASN A 284 0.23 3.91 -14.74
C ASN A 284 -0.28 3.90 -13.30
N TYR A 285 -0.52 2.73 -12.77
CA TYR A 285 -1.09 2.50 -11.46
C TYR A 285 -0.12 2.85 -10.34
N ILE A 286 -0.49 3.70 -9.39
CA ILE A 286 0.43 4.16 -8.34
C ILE A 286 -0.11 4.05 -6.92
N SER A 287 -1.43 4.13 -6.71
CA SER A 287 -2.03 3.99 -5.38
C SER A 287 -3.44 3.41 -5.45
N TRP A 288 -3.82 2.65 -4.42
CA TRP A 288 -5.15 2.05 -4.28
C TRP A 288 -5.51 1.75 -2.84
N LYS A 289 -6.80 1.69 -2.59
CA LYS A 289 -7.33 1.32 -1.28
C LYS A 289 -8.74 0.73 -1.42
N SER A 290 -9.02 -0.27 -0.61
CA SER A 290 -10.38 -0.74 -0.32
C SER A 290 -10.51 -0.89 1.19
N GLN A 291 -11.42 -0.13 1.80
CA GLN A 291 -11.54 -0.05 3.26
C GLN A 291 -12.97 0.20 3.70
N MET A 292 -13.41 -0.47 4.77
CA MET A 292 -14.67 -0.18 5.43
C MET A 292 -14.65 1.23 6.05
N GLN A 293 -15.71 2.00 5.85
CA GLN A 293 -15.88 3.32 6.44
C GLN A 293 -15.97 3.25 7.97
N SER A 294 -15.49 4.29 8.65
CA SER A 294 -15.51 4.34 10.13
C SER A 294 -16.91 4.51 10.71
N ILE A 295 -17.81 5.15 9.96
CA ILE A 295 -19.20 5.44 10.35
C ILE A 295 -20.20 4.73 9.44
N VAL A 296 -21.45 4.63 9.86
CA VAL A 296 -22.55 4.15 9.03
C VAL A 296 -23.11 5.35 8.26
N ALA A 297 -23.07 5.29 6.94
CA ALA A 297 -23.67 6.32 6.08
C ALA A 297 -25.21 6.22 6.10
N MET A 298 -25.87 7.35 6.14
CA MET A 298 -27.34 7.45 6.21
C MET A 298 -28.01 7.42 4.82
N SER A 299 -27.20 7.55 3.75
CA SER A 299 -27.66 7.51 2.36
C SER A 299 -26.54 7.07 1.43
N THR A 300 -26.88 6.66 0.20
CA THR A 300 -25.90 6.40 -0.87
C THR A 300 -25.06 7.62 -1.17
N THR A 301 -25.68 8.80 -1.21
CA THR A 301 -24.97 10.08 -1.43
C THR A 301 -23.90 10.31 -0.35
N GLU A 302 -24.22 10.00 0.89
CA GLU A 302 -23.28 10.18 2.01
C GLU A 302 -22.13 9.18 1.95
N SER A 303 -22.37 7.89 1.65
CA SER A 303 -21.30 6.91 1.50
C SER A 303 -20.32 7.31 0.38
N GLU A 304 -20.85 7.77 -0.75
CA GLU A 304 -20.06 8.28 -1.87
C GLU A 304 -19.29 9.55 -1.51
N TYR A 305 -19.90 10.46 -0.76
CA TYR A 305 -19.22 11.67 -0.31
C TYR A 305 -18.07 11.39 0.65
N ILE A 306 -18.25 10.43 1.56
CA ILE A 306 -17.18 9.96 2.45
C ILE A 306 -16.03 9.38 1.62
N ALA A 307 -16.35 8.58 0.59
CA ALA A 307 -15.35 8.00 -0.30
C ALA A 307 -14.59 9.09 -1.08
N LEU A 308 -15.29 10.08 -1.63
CA LEU A 308 -14.68 11.25 -2.27
C LEU A 308 -13.73 11.97 -1.32
N SER A 309 -14.13 12.23 -0.08
CA SER A 309 -13.29 12.90 0.92
C SER A 309 -12.00 12.12 1.22
N GLU A 310 -12.07 10.79 1.34
CA GLU A 310 -10.88 9.96 1.56
C GLU A 310 -9.99 9.90 0.32
N SER A 311 -10.57 9.85 -0.89
CA SER A 311 -9.78 9.88 -2.14
C SER A 311 -9.09 11.22 -2.36
N VAL A 312 -9.71 12.35 -1.96
CA VAL A 312 -9.08 13.68 -2.07
C VAL A 312 -7.87 13.81 -1.14
N LYS A 313 -7.90 13.22 0.05
CA LYS A 313 -6.70 13.18 0.92
C LYS A 313 -5.53 12.50 0.23
N GLU A 314 -5.78 11.35 -0.39
CA GLU A 314 -4.77 10.62 -1.14
C GLU A 314 -4.28 11.42 -2.36
N ALA A 315 -5.21 12.04 -3.11
CA ALA A 315 -4.89 12.87 -4.26
C ALA A 315 -3.97 14.05 -3.88
N MET A 316 -4.23 14.71 -2.75
CA MET A 316 -3.43 15.84 -2.27
C MET A 316 -2.03 15.39 -1.83
N TRP A 317 -1.93 14.23 -1.16
CA TRP A 317 -0.64 13.65 -0.80
C TRP A 317 0.18 13.29 -2.04
N LEU A 318 -0.41 12.59 -3.02
CA LEU A 318 0.23 12.24 -4.29
C LEU A 318 0.63 13.48 -5.09
N LYS A 319 -0.23 14.51 -5.16
CA LYS A 319 0.08 15.81 -5.81
C LYS A 319 1.33 16.43 -5.19
N GLY A 320 1.37 16.50 -3.85
CA GLY A 320 2.51 17.06 -3.14
C GLY A 320 3.82 16.33 -3.47
N LEU A 321 3.81 15.00 -3.39
CA LEU A 321 4.97 14.17 -3.70
C LEU A 321 5.44 14.33 -5.15
N LEU A 322 4.50 14.35 -6.12
CA LEU A 322 4.81 14.55 -7.54
C LEU A 322 5.34 15.95 -7.83
N SER A 323 4.82 16.97 -7.13
CA SER A 323 5.26 18.37 -7.26
C SER A 323 6.69 18.56 -6.74
N GLU A 324 7.04 17.99 -5.58
CA GLU A 324 8.42 17.96 -5.07
C GLU A 324 9.39 17.34 -6.08
N CYS A 325 8.95 16.26 -6.75
CA CYS A 325 9.71 15.60 -7.81
C CYS A 325 9.74 16.38 -9.12
N LYS A 326 9.01 17.50 -9.24
CA LYS A 326 8.81 18.27 -10.48
C LYS A 326 8.24 17.42 -11.63
N LEU A 327 7.38 16.47 -11.29
CA LEU A 327 6.75 15.56 -12.23
C LEU A 327 5.35 16.02 -12.66
N CYS A 328 4.61 16.69 -11.75
CA CYS A 328 3.25 17.14 -12.01
C CYS A 328 2.89 18.35 -11.13
N ASP A 329 2.48 19.45 -11.77
CA ASP A 329 1.98 20.65 -11.07
C ASP A 329 0.49 20.89 -11.33
N SER A 330 -0.15 20.05 -12.17
CA SER A 330 -1.58 20.17 -12.47
C SER A 330 -2.45 19.66 -11.32
N SER A 331 -3.67 20.21 -11.23
CA SER A 331 -4.66 19.74 -10.26
C SER A 331 -5.08 18.29 -10.60
N PRO A 332 -5.03 17.36 -9.63
CA PRO A 332 -5.51 16.00 -9.80
C PRO A 332 -6.97 15.97 -10.26
N ILE A 333 -7.31 14.94 -11.03
CA ILE A 333 -8.69 14.68 -11.45
C ILE A 333 -9.19 13.47 -10.68
N VAL A 334 -10.34 13.59 -10.00
CA VAL A 334 -11.02 12.47 -9.36
C VAL A 334 -12.37 12.24 -10.01
N PHE A 335 -12.55 11.03 -10.51
CA PHE A 335 -13.78 10.56 -11.12
C PHE A 335 -14.64 9.80 -10.12
N SER A 336 -15.94 10.13 -10.07
CA SER A 336 -16.98 9.40 -9.34
C SER A 336 -18.19 9.19 -10.25
N ASP A 337 -18.90 8.10 -10.07
CA ASP A 337 -20.16 7.85 -10.76
C ASP A 337 -21.40 8.38 -10.00
N SER A 338 -21.22 8.95 -8.80
CA SER A 338 -22.29 9.58 -8.01
C SER A 338 -22.49 11.05 -8.34
N GLN A 339 -23.48 11.35 -9.19
CA GLN A 339 -23.84 12.72 -9.50
C GLN A 339 -24.24 13.51 -8.25
N SER A 340 -24.96 12.87 -7.33
CA SER A 340 -25.42 13.52 -6.09
C SER A 340 -24.25 13.94 -5.19
N ALA A 341 -23.23 13.08 -5.04
CA ALA A 341 -22.05 13.38 -4.24
C ALA A 341 -21.21 14.49 -4.89
N LEU A 342 -21.07 14.49 -6.23
CA LEU A 342 -20.39 15.55 -6.97
C LEU A 342 -21.11 16.91 -6.86
N CYS A 343 -22.46 16.91 -6.95
CA CYS A 343 -23.24 18.13 -6.74
C CYS A 343 -23.10 18.66 -5.31
N LEU A 344 -23.12 17.77 -4.32
CA LEU A 344 -22.96 18.13 -2.92
C LEU A 344 -21.57 18.72 -2.63
N ALA A 345 -20.53 18.21 -3.28
CA ALA A 345 -19.18 18.73 -3.17
C ALA A 345 -19.00 20.13 -3.76
N LYS A 346 -19.77 20.46 -4.81
CA LYS A 346 -19.68 21.74 -5.53
C LYS A 346 -20.67 22.80 -5.02
N ASN A 347 -21.68 22.40 -4.24
CA ASN A 347 -22.74 23.32 -3.76
C ASN A 347 -22.43 23.82 -2.35
N PRO A 348 -22.32 25.16 -2.12
CA PRO A 348 -22.02 25.74 -0.82
C PRO A 348 -23.21 25.71 0.18
N VAL A 349 -24.42 25.32 -0.25
CA VAL A 349 -25.59 25.31 0.62
C VAL A 349 -25.42 24.36 1.79
N TYR A 350 -25.58 24.89 3.00
CA TYR A 350 -25.52 24.11 4.24
C TYR A 350 -26.72 23.14 4.36
N HIS A 351 -26.43 21.88 4.62
CA HIS A 351 -27.45 20.86 4.85
C HIS A 351 -27.42 20.42 6.31
N GLU A 352 -28.48 20.73 7.08
CA GLU A 352 -28.61 20.35 8.50
C GLU A 352 -28.43 18.85 8.79
N ARG A 353 -28.72 18.01 7.78
CA ARG A 353 -28.63 16.54 7.90
C ARG A 353 -27.22 15.98 7.88
N SER A 354 -26.19 16.82 7.70
CA SER A 354 -24.79 16.39 7.48
C SER A 354 -23.82 16.77 8.60
N LYS A 355 -24.33 17.20 9.77
CA LYS A 355 -23.50 17.65 10.90
C LYS A 355 -22.45 16.63 11.35
N HIS A 356 -22.73 15.35 11.28
CA HIS A 356 -21.82 14.28 11.73
C HIS A 356 -20.63 14.01 10.77
N ILE A 357 -20.65 14.58 9.56
CA ILE A 357 -19.56 14.54 8.59
C ILE A 357 -19.05 15.95 8.19
N ASP A 358 -19.37 16.94 8.99
CA ASP A 358 -19.13 18.36 8.72
C ASP A 358 -17.66 18.66 8.37
N ILE A 359 -16.70 18.12 9.12
CA ILE A 359 -15.27 18.28 8.84
C ILE A 359 -14.90 17.75 7.44
N LYS A 360 -15.48 16.63 7.02
CA LYS A 360 -15.26 16.07 5.67
C LYS A 360 -15.87 16.95 4.59
N TYR A 361 -17.01 17.59 4.89
CA TYR A 361 -17.65 18.54 3.99
C TYR A 361 -16.77 19.76 3.75
N HIS A 362 -16.27 20.39 4.82
CA HIS A 362 -15.42 21.55 4.72
C HIS A 362 -14.11 21.24 3.98
N PHE A 363 -13.46 20.14 4.33
CA PHE A 363 -12.22 19.71 3.70
C PHE A 363 -12.38 19.53 2.18
N LEU A 364 -13.35 18.74 1.74
CA LEU A 364 -13.54 18.46 0.31
C LEU A 364 -13.91 19.73 -0.47
N ARG A 365 -14.84 20.53 0.05
CA ARG A 365 -15.27 21.79 -0.57
C ARG A 365 -14.14 22.77 -0.72
N GLN A 366 -13.35 22.97 0.30
CA GLN A 366 -12.20 23.85 0.27
C GLN A 366 -11.31 23.55 -0.93
N HIS A 367 -10.91 22.28 -1.11
CA HIS A 367 -10.03 21.89 -2.22
C HIS A 367 -10.70 22.00 -3.61
N VAL A 368 -12.02 21.85 -3.69
CA VAL A 368 -12.77 22.07 -4.93
C VAL A 368 -12.86 23.56 -5.27
N GLU A 369 -13.16 24.41 -4.29
CA GLU A 369 -13.29 25.88 -4.44
C GLU A 369 -11.94 26.52 -4.78
N THR A 370 -10.85 26.10 -4.14
CA THR A 370 -9.49 26.58 -4.45
C THR A 370 -8.97 26.08 -5.82
N GLY A 371 -9.65 25.11 -6.43
CA GLY A 371 -9.20 24.49 -7.68
C GLY A 371 -8.01 23.54 -7.50
N ASP A 372 -7.70 23.14 -6.27
CA ASP A 372 -6.65 22.18 -5.97
C ASP A 372 -6.91 20.80 -6.55
N ILE A 373 -8.19 20.48 -6.76
CA ILE A 373 -8.67 19.21 -7.32
C ILE A 373 -9.84 19.44 -8.27
N LYS A 374 -9.95 18.59 -9.29
CA LYS A 374 -11.07 18.56 -10.22
C LYS A 374 -11.92 17.31 -9.99
N LEU A 375 -13.21 17.49 -9.74
CA LEU A 375 -14.16 16.40 -9.61
C LEU A 375 -14.97 16.26 -10.88
N LEU A 376 -14.93 15.07 -11.50
CA LEU A 376 -15.61 14.78 -12.75
C LEU A 376 -16.50 13.54 -12.62
N LYS A 377 -17.51 13.45 -13.47
CA LYS A 377 -18.42 12.31 -13.60
C LYS A 377 -17.79 11.24 -14.50
N VAL A 378 -17.88 9.98 -14.10
CA VAL A 378 -17.63 8.80 -14.94
C VAL A 378 -18.90 7.97 -15.04
N GLY A 379 -19.06 7.19 -16.09
CA GLY A 379 -20.12 6.19 -16.20
C GLY A 379 -19.86 5.03 -15.23
N THR A 380 -20.91 4.46 -14.64
CA THR A 380 -20.77 3.34 -13.69
C THR A 380 -20.10 2.12 -14.34
N GLU A 381 -20.31 1.90 -15.65
CA GLU A 381 -19.65 0.79 -16.34
C GLU A 381 -18.14 0.99 -16.50
N ASP A 382 -17.69 2.25 -16.55
CA ASP A 382 -16.29 2.64 -16.75
C ASP A 382 -15.60 3.07 -15.44
N ASN A 383 -16.26 2.89 -14.27
CA ASN A 383 -15.66 3.16 -12.98
C ASN A 383 -14.89 1.91 -12.46
N PRO A 384 -13.55 1.87 -12.55
CA PRO A 384 -12.80 0.71 -12.07
C PRO A 384 -12.84 0.57 -10.55
N ALA A 385 -13.25 1.60 -9.80
CA ALA A 385 -13.36 1.54 -8.35
C ALA A 385 -14.48 0.58 -7.87
N ASP A 386 -15.42 0.22 -8.74
CA ASP A 386 -16.43 -0.81 -8.47
C ASP A 386 -15.84 -2.15 -8.03
N MET A 387 -14.69 -2.55 -8.59
CA MET A 387 -14.04 -3.82 -8.19
C MET A 387 -13.48 -3.79 -6.77
N GLY A 388 -13.34 -2.62 -6.19
CA GLY A 388 -12.81 -2.40 -4.83
C GLY A 388 -13.90 -2.26 -3.76
N THR A 389 -15.18 -2.19 -4.13
CA THR A 389 -16.30 -2.00 -3.20
C THR A 389 -17.28 -3.17 -3.15
N LYS A 390 -17.36 -3.94 -4.22
CA LYS A 390 -18.34 -5.04 -4.36
C LYS A 390 -17.84 -6.17 -5.24
N VAL A 391 -18.51 -7.31 -5.16
CA VAL A 391 -18.26 -8.42 -6.09
C VAL A 391 -18.95 -8.11 -7.42
N ILE A 392 -18.17 -8.12 -8.49
CA ILE A 392 -18.66 -7.84 -9.86
C ILE A 392 -18.46 -9.04 -10.78
N SER A 393 -19.11 -9.02 -11.94
CA SER A 393 -18.98 -10.10 -12.95
C SER A 393 -17.53 -10.20 -13.46
N SER A 394 -17.13 -11.40 -13.91
CA SER A 394 -15.77 -11.60 -14.43
C SER A 394 -15.45 -10.73 -15.65
N THR A 395 -16.45 -10.39 -16.45
CA THR A 395 -16.29 -9.50 -17.62
C THR A 395 -15.99 -8.08 -17.17
N LYS A 396 -16.79 -7.53 -16.21
CA LYS A 396 -16.58 -6.19 -15.66
C LYS A 396 -15.28 -6.12 -14.87
N PHE A 397 -14.96 -7.16 -14.10
CA PHE A 397 -13.69 -7.21 -13.35
C PHE A 397 -12.48 -7.12 -14.27
N LYS A 398 -12.49 -7.89 -15.38
CA LYS A 398 -11.44 -7.80 -16.40
C LYS A 398 -11.38 -6.40 -17.03
N HIS A 399 -12.52 -5.81 -17.38
CA HIS A 399 -12.57 -4.44 -17.91
C HIS A 399 -11.96 -3.42 -16.92
N CYS A 400 -12.26 -3.52 -15.64
CA CYS A 400 -11.64 -2.67 -14.62
C CYS A 400 -10.11 -2.84 -14.54
N LEU A 401 -9.60 -4.06 -14.63
CA LEU A 401 -8.15 -4.32 -14.66
C LEU A 401 -7.49 -3.76 -15.92
N ASP A 402 -8.15 -3.89 -17.07
CA ASP A 402 -7.67 -3.35 -18.35
C ASP A 402 -7.60 -1.82 -18.33
N LEU A 403 -8.59 -1.14 -17.73
CA LEU A 403 -8.60 0.32 -17.54
C LEU A 403 -7.43 0.81 -16.66
N LEU A 404 -7.00 -0.02 -15.73
CA LEU A 404 -5.94 0.30 -14.77
C LEU A 404 -4.57 -0.31 -15.13
N PHE A 405 -4.46 -1.00 -16.28
CA PHE A 405 -3.22 -1.64 -16.75
C PHE A 405 -2.58 -2.59 -15.73
N VAL A 406 -3.39 -3.37 -15.03
CA VAL A 406 -2.97 -4.46 -14.15
C VAL A 406 -2.95 -5.76 -14.97
N GLY A 407 -1.75 -6.38 -15.11
CA GLY A 407 -1.61 -7.58 -15.93
C GLY A 407 -0.32 -8.39 -15.72
#